data_0362ea4b24f2716931daf38e52b836ea
#
_entry.id   0362ea4b24f2716931daf38e52b836ea
#
_cell.length_a   1.000
_cell.length_b   1.000
_cell.length_c   1.000
_cell.angle_alpha   90.00
_cell.angle_beta   90.00
_cell.angle_gamma   90.00
#
_symmetry.space_group_name_H-M   'P 1'
#
loop_
_entity.id
_entity.type
_entity.pdbx_description
1 polymer ?
#
loop_
_entity_poly.entity_id
_entity_poly.type
_entity_poly.pdbx_seq_one_letter_code
_entity_poly.pdbx_strand_id
1 'polypeptide(L)'
;VTRDRDPVPGDTGPGDTGPRREPAGWAGPRLRDVSEQWPVVGDPGYLRGVLVTLRTDQVQMPGGDLAQRDVIEHPGAVAIVALDGDGQVLLIRHYRHPVGHLLWEIPAGLRDVAGEDPRATAERELLEEAGYRAREWHELADFFTSPGILTERVRVFLARGLTFVPESERGVDPPQHEEAHLLVRWVPVHQAVRLFLAGDLHNGVTAVGILAAYAVQQGGLAALREEDVLPER
;
A
#
# COMPACT_ATOMS: atom_id res chain seq x y z
N VAL A 1 -52.71 -54.12 -15.68
CA VAL A 1 -52.34 -53.53 -14.36
C VAL A 1 -50.91 -53.05 -14.53
N THR A 2 -50.74 -51.79 -14.95
CA THR A 2 -49.46 -51.09 -15.10
C THR A 2 -49.10 -50.54 -13.71
N ARG A 3 -47.94 -50.91 -13.18
CA ARG A 3 -47.38 -50.33 -11.95
C ARG A 3 -46.52 -49.14 -12.39
N ASP A 4 -46.95 -47.94 -12.00
CA ASP A 4 -46.13 -46.76 -11.97
C ASP A 4 -44.89 -47.00 -11.10
N ARG A 5 -43.71 -46.75 -11.63
CA ARG A 5 -42.44 -46.67 -10.88
C ARG A 5 -42.22 -45.20 -10.54
N ASP A 6 -42.20 -44.88 -9.25
CA ASP A 6 -41.74 -43.61 -8.73
C ASP A 6 -40.31 -43.32 -9.22
N PRO A 7 -39.98 -42.08 -9.57
CA PRO A 7 -38.63 -41.71 -9.96
C PRO A 7 -37.69 -41.77 -8.74
N VAL A 8 -36.58 -42.48 -8.89
CA VAL A 8 -35.46 -42.54 -7.95
C VAL A 8 -34.87 -41.11 -7.86
N PRO A 9 -34.61 -40.58 -6.64
CA PRO A 9 -33.92 -39.28 -6.50
C PRO A 9 -32.54 -39.35 -7.15
N GLY A 10 -32.27 -38.39 -8.03
CA GLY A 10 -31.05 -38.36 -8.81
C GLY A 10 -29.81 -38.31 -7.92
N ASP A 11 -28.84 -39.11 -8.33
CA ASP A 11 -27.46 -39.13 -7.92
C ASP A 11 -26.86 -37.74 -8.11
N THR A 12 -26.70 -36.95 -7.04
CA THR A 12 -25.89 -35.74 -7.05
C THR A 12 -24.43 -36.16 -7.09
N GLY A 13 -23.88 -36.27 -8.30
CA GLY A 13 -22.43 -36.43 -8.51
C GLY A 13 -21.62 -35.48 -7.67
N PRO A 14 -20.30 -35.75 -7.44
CA PRO A 14 -19.45 -34.96 -6.58
C PRO A 14 -19.50 -33.50 -7.00
N GLY A 15 -19.94 -32.64 -6.09
CA GLY A 15 -20.13 -31.21 -6.36
C GLY A 15 -18.84 -30.60 -6.91
N ASP A 16 -18.99 -29.78 -7.91
CA ASP A 16 -17.92 -28.95 -8.50
C ASP A 16 -17.21 -28.19 -7.37
N THR A 17 -16.02 -28.66 -6.98
CA THR A 17 -15.16 -28.06 -5.95
C THR A 17 -14.27 -26.95 -6.53
N GLY A 18 -14.47 -26.57 -7.79
CA GLY A 18 -13.79 -25.47 -8.43
C GLY A 18 -14.15 -24.11 -7.83
N PRO A 19 -13.29 -23.10 -7.99
CA PRO A 19 -13.58 -21.75 -7.54
C PRO A 19 -14.88 -21.26 -8.22
N ARG A 20 -15.83 -20.75 -7.43
CA ARG A 20 -17.06 -20.18 -7.97
C ARG A 20 -16.73 -19.04 -8.92
N ARG A 21 -17.10 -19.17 -10.18
CA ARG A 21 -16.94 -18.12 -11.19
C ARG A 21 -18.21 -17.26 -11.20
N GLU A 22 -18.02 -15.98 -11.03
CA GLU A 22 -19.08 -15.01 -11.22
C GLU A 22 -19.36 -14.81 -12.71
N PRO A 23 -20.62 -14.57 -13.12
CA PRO A 23 -20.96 -14.37 -14.52
C PRO A 23 -20.28 -13.12 -15.09
N ALA A 24 -19.91 -13.17 -16.36
CA ALA A 24 -19.40 -12.02 -17.07
C ALA A 24 -20.44 -10.90 -17.08
N GLY A 25 -20.03 -9.65 -16.74
CA GLY A 25 -20.95 -8.52 -16.58
C GLY A 25 -21.51 -8.41 -15.16
N TRP A 26 -20.60 -8.35 -14.17
CA TRP A 26 -20.95 -8.14 -12.76
C TRP A 26 -21.96 -7.00 -12.57
N ALA A 27 -23.20 -7.34 -12.24
CA ALA A 27 -24.27 -6.43 -11.85
C ALA A 27 -24.56 -6.46 -10.33
N GLY A 28 -23.66 -7.10 -9.56
CA GLY A 28 -23.75 -7.24 -8.11
C GLY A 28 -23.36 -5.97 -7.33
N PRO A 29 -23.32 -6.03 -6.01
CA PRO A 29 -22.88 -4.92 -5.16
C PRO A 29 -21.44 -4.50 -5.54
N ARG A 30 -21.09 -3.23 -5.32
CA ARG A 30 -19.75 -2.67 -5.60
C ARG A 30 -18.66 -3.63 -5.09
N LEU A 31 -17.74 -4.04 -5.96
CA LEU A 31 -16.59 -4.83 -5.56
C LEU A 31 -15.70 -4.00 -4.65
N ARG A 32 -15.57 -4.40 -3.39
CA ARG A 32 -14.73 -3.73 -2.41
C ARG A 32 -14.20 -4.72 -1.38
N ASP A 33 -13.03 -4.43 -0.84
CA ASP A 33 -12.49 -5.15 0.31
C ASP A 33 -13.34 -4.88 1.56
N VAL A 34 -13.51 -5.89 2.40
CA VAL A 34 -14.20 -5.79 3.68
C VAL A 34 -13.30 -6.29 4.79
N SER A 35 -13.36 -5.62 5.95
CA SER A 35 -12.64 -6.08 7.13
C SER A 35 -13.38 -7.25 7.76
N GLU A 36 -12.67 -8.36 8.00
CA GLU A 36 -13.16 -9.52 8.72
C GLU A 36 -12.05 -10.04 9.63
N GLN A 37 -12.39 -10.38 10.86
CA GLN A 37 -11.43 -10.94 11.82
C GLN A 37 -11.90 -12.32 12.28
N TRP A 38 -11.02 -13.30 12.13
CA TRP A 38 -11.26 -14.64 12.64
C TRP A 38 -10.62 -14.79 14.02
N PRO A 39 -11.22 -15.61 14.92
CA PRO A 39 -10.74 -15.78 16.29
C PRO A 39 -9.30 -16.31 16.31
N VAL A 40 -8.46 -15.69 17.15
CA VAL A 40 -7.13 -16.19 17.50
C VAL A 40 -7.24 -16.95 18.81
N VAL A 41 -6.73 -18.17 18.85
CA VAL A 41 -6.80 -19.07 20.00
C VAL A 41 -5.43 -19.17 20.66
N GLY A 42 -5.41 -19.08 21.99
CA GLY A 42 -4.18 -19.17 22.76
C GLY A 42 -3.42 -17.85 22.85
N ASP A 43 -2.18 -17.93 23.33
CA ASP A 43 -1.27 -16.79 23.45
C ASP A 43 -0.22 -16.89 22.34
N PRO A 44 -0.19 -15.92 21.40
CA PRO A 44 0.80 -15.95 20.34
C PRO A 44 2.20 -15.68 20.90
N GLY A 45 3.18 -16.43 20.40
CA GLY A 45 4.59 -16.12 20.66
C GLY A 45 5.00 -14.84 19.93
N TYR A 46 5.81 -13.99 20.60
CA TYR A 46 6.30 -12.73 20.03
C TYR A 46 7.82 -12.70 19.93
N LEU A 47 8.33 -12.26 18.79
CA LEU A 47 9.71 -11.87 18.59
C LEU A 47 9.75 -10.39 18.20
N ARG A 48 10.28 -9.55 19.09
CA ARG A 48 10.37 -8.10 18.85
C ARG A 48 11.68 -7.73 18.19
N GLY A 49 11.60 -7.09 17.03
CA GLY A 49 12.73 -6.40 16.39
C GLY A 49 12.77 -4.91 16.77
N VAL A 50 13.60 -4.15 16.06
CA VAL A 50 13.70 -2.69 16.24
C VAL A 50 12.44 -1.99 15.72
N LEU A 51 11.98 -2.37 14.53
CA LEU A 51 10.84 -1.75 13.85
C LEU A 51 9.58 -2.64 13.92
N VAL A 52 9.75 -3.94 13.77
CA VAL A 52 8.63 -4.88 13.58
C VAL A 52 8.55 -5.89 14.71
N THR A 53 7.37 -6.46 14.90
CA THR A 53 7.16 -7.60 15.79
C THR A 53 6.68 -8.77 14.94
N LEU A 54 7.34 -9.93 15.05
CA LEU A 54 6.88 -11.19 14.50
C LEU A 54 6.04 -11.92 15.55
N ARG A 55 4.85 -12.36 15.19
CA ARG A 55 4.03 -13.28 16.00
C ARG A 55 3.52 -14.44 15.16
N THR A 56 3.19 -15.55 15.83
CA THR A 56 2.55 -16.71 15.20
C THR A 56 1.18 -16.92 15.84
N ASP A 57 0.14 -16.60 15.11
CA ASP A 57 -1.25 -16.74 15.55
C ASP A 57 -1.76 -18.14 15.25
N GLN A 58 -2.54 -18.73 16.17
CA GLN A 58 -3.35 -19.90 15.90
C GLN A 58 -4.78 -19.45 15.59
N VAL A 59 -5.13 -19.44 14.32
CA VAL A 59 -6.38 -18.88 13.82
C VAL A 59 -7.42 -19.98 13.67
N GLN A 60 -8.62 -19.76 14.24
CA GLN A 60 -9.77 -20.64 14.02
C GLN A 60 -10.39 -20.31 12.66
N MET A 61 -10.28 -21.26 11.74
CA MET A 61 -10.83 -21.15 10.38
C MET A 61 -12.36 -21.30 10.40
N PRO A 62 -13.09 -20.76 9.39
CA PRO A 62 -14.56 -20.88 9.34
C PRO A 62 -15.11 -22.30 9.41
N GLY A 63 -14.33 -23.29 9.01
CA GLY A 63 -14.68 -24.74 9.16
C GLY A 63 -14.47 -25.33 10.55
N GLY A 64 -13.90 -24.54 11.49
CA GLY A 64 -13.58 -24.98 12.86
C GLY A 64 -12.16 -25.50 13.04
N ASP A 65 -11.42 -25.74 11.97
CA ASP A 65 -10.01 -26.16 12.02
C ASP A 65 -9.13 -25.01 12.51
N LEU A 66 -7.99 -25.37 13.11
CA LEU A 66 -6.97 -24.40 13.55
C LEU A 66 -5.80 -24.38 12.57
N ALA A 67 -5.38 -23.18 12.18
CA ALA A 67 -4.23 -22.99 11.30
C ALA A 67 -3.28 -21.94 11.86
N GLN A 68 -1.96 -22.23 11.79
CA GLN A 68 -0.94 -21.25 12.17
C GLN A 68 -0.75 -20.20 11.07
N ARG A 69 -0.57 -18.93 11.50
CA ARG A 69 -0.26 -17.80 10.63
C ARG A 69 0.82 -16.95 11.26
N ASP A 70 1.91 -16.79 10.52
CA ASP A 70 2.95 -15.83 10.89
C ASP A 70 2.50 -14.43 10.45
N VAL A 71 2.65 -13.48 11.36
CA VAL A 71 2.26 -12.09 11.17
C VAL A 71 3.41 -11.18 11.56
N ILE A 72 3.84 -10.33 10.66
CA ILE A 72 4.78 -9.24 10.95
C ILE A 72 3.97 -7.97 11.16
N GLU A 73 3.96 -7.49 12.40
CA GLU A 73 3.33 -6.22 12.75
C GLU A 73 4.23 -5.06 12.36
N HIS A 74 3.66 -4.08 11.65
CA HIS A 74 4.32 -2.89 11.15
C HIS A 74 3.46 -1.66 11.43
N PRO A 75 4.03 -0.48 11.79
CA PRO A 75 3.26 0.72 12.11
C PRO A 75 2.50 1.31 10.92
N GLY A 76 2.80 0.86 9.70
CA GLY A 76 2.34 1.45 8.47
C GLY A 76 3.28 2.56 7.98
N ALA A 77 2.99 3.11 6.82
CA ALA A 77 3.79 4.15 6.20
C ALA A 77 2.93 5.12 5.38
N VAL A 78 3.52 6.26 5.07
CA VAL A 78 3.04 7.19 4.05
C VAL A 78 4.05 7.27 2.92
N ALA A 79 3.58 7.59 1.71
CA ALA A 79 4.46 7.87 0.58
C ALA A 79 3.93 9.08 -0.20
N ILE A 80 4.81 9.82 -0.85
CA ILE A 80 4.47 11.11 -1.44
C ILE A 80 4.84 11.15 -2.93
N VAL A 81 3.85 11.27 -3.79
CA VAL A 81 4.03 11.67 -5.18
C VAL A 81 4.10 13.20 -5.22
N ALA A 82 5.30 13.75 -5.09
CA ALA A 82 5.52 15.17 -5.29
C ALA A 82 5.56 15.47 -6.80
N LEU A 83 4.56 16.20 -7.30
CA LEU A 83 4.35 16.46 -8.71
C LEU A 83 4.51 17.96 -8.99
N ASP A 84 5.44 18.31 -9.88
CA ASP A 84 5.64 19.70 -10.29
C ASP A 84 4.65 20.18 -11.39
N GLY A 85 4.78 21.46 -11.78
CA GLY A 85 3.93 22.05 -12.82
C GLY A 85 4.19 21.51 -14.23
N ASP A 86 5.34 20.90 -14.47
CA ASP A 86 5.74 20.33 -15.76
C ASP A 86 5.41 18.83 -15.86
N GLY A 87 4.74 18.27 -14.85
CA GLY A 87 4.35 16.86 -14.82
C GLY A 87 5.49 15.91 -14.50
N GLN A 88 6.50 16.38 -13.78
CA GLN A 88 7.60 15.56 -13.29
C GLN A 88 7.33 15.12 -11.84
N VAL A 89 7.66 13.87 -11.54
CA VAL A 89 7.65 13.31 -10.18
C VAL A 89 9.06 13.39 -9.59
N LEU A 90 9.12 13.76 -8.32
CA LEU A 90 10.35 13.74 -7.54
C LEU A 90 10.64 12.31 -7.09
N LEU A 91 11.83 11.82 -7.39
CA LEU A 91 12.35 10.55 -6.89
C LEU A 91 13.60 10.81 -6.04
N ILE A 92 13.76 10.04 -4.98
CA ILE A 92 14.95 9.96 -4.14
C ILE A 92 15.64 8.62 -4.36
N ARG A 93 16.96 8.56 -4.24
CA ARG A 93 17.69 7.29 -4.28
C ARG A 93 18.10 6.89 -2.88
N HIS A 94 17.49 5.84 -2.36
CA HIS A 94 17.66 5.36 -0.99
C HIS A 94 18.29 3.95 -0.95
N TYR A 95 19.20 3.70 0.00
CA TYR A 95 19.71 2.36 0.25
C TYR A 95 18.71 1.55 1.09
N ARG A 96 18.32 0.39 0.59
CA ARG A 96 17.42 -0.53 1.28
C ARG A 96 18.18 -1.80 1.68
N HIS A 97 18.61 -1.83 2.94
CA HIS A 97 19.46 -2.90 3.48
C HIS A 97 18.87 -4.32 3.30
N PRO A 98 17.56 -4.58 3.54
CA PRO A 98 16.99 -5.93 3.42
C PRO A 98 17.13 -6.53 2.01
N VAL A 99 17.19 -5.71 0.98
CA VAL A 99 17.37 -6.15 -0.42
C VAL A 99 18.77 -5.85 -0.96
N GLY A 100 19.61 -5.14 -0.21
CA GLY A 100 20.98 -4.82 -0.58
C GLY A 100 21.09 -3.91 -1.82
N HIS A 101 20.12 -3.01 -2.03
CA HIS A 101 20.03 -2.19 -3.24
C HIS A 101 19.88 -0.70 -2.93
N LEU A 102 20.42 0.12 -3.84
CA LEU A 102 20.05 1.53 -3.96
C LEU A 102 18.85 1.62 -4.89
N LEU A 103 17.68 1.96 -4.35
CA LEU A 103 16.43 2.06 -5.09
C LEU A 103 16.05 3.51 -5.35
N TRP A 104 15.50 3.80 -6.53
CA TRP A 104 14.80 5.05 -6.77
C TRP A 104 13.37 4.93 -6.28
N GLU A 105 12.98 5.83 -5.38
CA GLU A 105 11.71 5.79 -4.64
C GLU A 105 11.06 7.16 -4.62
N ILE A 106 9.74 7.20 -4.46
CA ILE A 106 9.06 8.42 -4.01
C ILE A 106 9.37 8.63 -2.52
N PRO A 107 9.44 9.87 -2.00
CA PRO A 107 9.60 10.13 -0.56
C PRO A 107 8.59 9.33 0.26
N ALA A 108 9.02 8.76 1.39
CA ALA A 108 8.19 7.89 2.21
C ALA A 108 8.72 7.77 3.64
N GLY A 109 7.82 7.75 4.63
CA GLY A 109 8.20 7.59 6.02
C GLY A 109 7.22 6.76 6.83
N LEU A 110 7.66 6.38 8.03
CA LEU A 110 6.90 5.53 8.94
C LEU A 110 5.82 6.33 9.69
N ARG A 111 4.70 5.67 9.98
CA ARG A 111 3.67 6.17 10.90
C ARG A 111 3.97 5.71 12.33
N ASP A 112 5.11 6.09 12.86
CA ASP A 112 5.62 5.66 14.17
C ASP A 112 5.30 6.64 15.31
N VAL A 113 4.78 7.82 14.99
CA VAL A 113 4.29 8.81 15.98
C VAL A 113 2.81 8.52 16.28
N ALA A 114 2.54 8.09 17.50
CA ALA A 114 1.19 7.74 17.93
C ALA A 114 0.23 8.94 17.81
N GLY A 115 -0.87 8.77 17.05
CA GLY A 115 -1.90 9.78 16.85
C GLY A 115 -1.53 10.88 15.85
N GLU A 116 -0.39 10.80 15.18
CA GLU A 116 -0.06 11.71 14.08
C GLU A 116 -0.97 11.45 12.89
N ASP A 117 -1.53 12.52 12.33
CA ASP A 117 -2.32 12.43 11.10
C ASP A 117 -1.44 11.98 9.93
N PRO A 118 -1.86 11.00 9.10
CA PRO A 118 -1.04 10.51 7.99
C PRO A 118 -0.58 11.59 7.01
N ARG A 119 -1.37 12.63 6.82
CA ARG A 119 -0.99 13.77 6.00
C ARG A 119 0.10 14.59 6.67
N ALA A 120 0.04 14.80 8.00
CA ALA A 120 1.09 15.50 8.72
C ALA A 120 2.43 14.75 8.64
N THR A 121 2.40 13.41 8.77
CA THR A 121 3.57 12.55 8.51
C THR A 121 4.11 12.79 7.10
N ALA A 122 3.25 12.78 6.08
CA ALA A 122 3.67 12.98 4.69
C ALA A 122 4.27 14.38 4.43
N GLU A 123 3.74 15.42 5.07
CA GLU A 123 4.27 16.79 4.99
C GLU A 123 5.67 16.88 5.63
N ARG A 124 5.88 16.22 6.75
CA ARG A 124 7.16 16.14 7.45
C ARG A 124 8.20 15.41 6.60
N GLU A 125 7.89 14.21 6.12
CA GLU A 125 8.79 13.38 5.31
C GLU A 125 9.21 14.06 4.00
N LEU A 126 8.27 14.71 3.31
CA LEU A 126 8.59 15.46 2.09
C LEU A 126 9.60 16.60 2.37
N LEU A 127 9.49 17.24 3.53
CA LEU A 127 10.42 18.28 3.93
C LEU A 127 11.78 17.71 4.31
N GLU A 128 11.80 16.62 5.09
CA GLU A 128 13.03 16.00 5.60
C GLU A 128 13.84 15.39 4.46
N GLU A 129 13.25 14.49 3.67
CA GLU A 129 13.94 13.73 2.64
C GLU A 129 14.23 14.53 1.36
N ALA A 130 13.32 15.44 0.98
CA ALA A 130 13.41 16.12 -0.32
C ALA A 130 13.54 17.64 -0.23
N GLY A 131 13.27 18.25 0.92
CA GLY A 131 13.35 19.69 1.11
C GLY A 131 12.22 20.47 0.45
N TYR A 132 11.04 19.91 0.32
CA TYR A 132 9.91 20.59 -0.29
C TYR A 132 8.73 20.70 0.68
N ARG A 133 7.94 21.78 0.53
CA ARG A 133 6.59 21.94 1.05
C ARG A 133 5.62 21.99 -0.10
N ALA A 134 4.39 21.49 0.13
CA ALA A 134 3.33 21.51 -0.87
C ALA A 134 2.11 22.28 -0.35
N ARG A 135 1.36 22.92 -1.25
CA ARG A 135 0.13 23.63 -0.91
C ARG A 135 -1.12 22.78 -1.06
N GLU A 136 -1.09 21.81 -1.95
CA GLU A 136 -2.23 20.96 -2.32
C GLU A 136 -1.89 19.52 -2.06
N TRP A 137 -2.79 18.82 -1.35
CA TRP A 137 -2.64 17.43 -0.97
C TRP A 137 -3.90 16.65 -1.28
N HIS A 138 -3.75 15.49 -1.89
CA HIS A 138 -4.85 14.57 -2.17
C HIS A 138 -4.41 13.15 -1.83
N GLU A 139 -5.31 12.36 -1.24
CA GLU A 139 -5.07 10.93 -1.12
C GLU A 139 -5.13 10.29 -2.51
N LEU A 140 -4.07 9.60 -2.90
CA LEU A 140 -3.90 9.03 -4.24
C LEU A 140 -4.17 7.53 -4.26
N ALA A 141 -3.64 6.81 -3.27
CA ALA A 141 -3.82 5.38 -3.11
C ALA A 141 -3.67 4.97 -1.65
N ASP A 142 -4.27 3.84 -1.29
CA ASP A 142 -4.18 3.22 0.02
C ASP A 142 -4.21 1.71 -0.18
N PHE A 143 -3.19 0.98 0.29
CA PHE A 143 -3.03 -0.44 0.03
C PHE A 143 -2.17 -1.14 1.07
N PHE A 144 -2.30 -2.47 1.13
CA PHE A 144 -1.40 -3.34 1.88
C PHE A 144 -0.26 -3.83 0.98
N THR A 145 0.98 -3.79 1.47
CA THR A 145 2.17 -4.15 0.66
C THR A 145 2.32 -5.65 0.50
N SER A 146 2.13 -6.41 1.57
CA SER A 146 2.25 -7.88 1.58
C SER A 146 1.24 -8.52 2.52
N PRO A 147 -0.08 -8.46 2.21
CA PRO A 147 -1.17 -8.81 3.14
C PRO A 147 -1.20 -10.28 3.55
N GLY A 148 -0.41 -11.14 2.93
CA GLY A 148 -0.27 -12.55 3.32
C GLY A 148 0.56 -12.78 4.58
N ILE A 149 1.37 -11.78 5.01
CA ILE A 149 2.27 -11.93 6.16
C ILE A 149 2.48 -10.62 6.94
N LEU A 150 2.31 -9.46 6.31
CA LEU A 150 2.67 -8.15 6.84
C LEU A 150 1.42 -7.29 7.06
N THR A 151 1.34 -6.60 8.21
CA THR A 151 0.25 -5.66 8.48
C THR A 151 0.49 -4.27 7.88
N GLU A 152 1.61 -4.06 7.20
CA GLU A 152 1.95 -2.77 6.60
C GLU A 152 0.87 -2.29 5.65
N ARG A 153 0.33 -1.13 5.96
CA ARG A 153 -0.57 -0.35 5.10
C ARG A 153 0.15 0.93 4.71
N VAL A 154 0.18 1.22 3.42
CA VAL A 154 0.79 2.44 2.89
C VAL A 154 -0.28 3.35 2.31
N ARG A 155 -0.29 4.60 2.77
CA ARG A 155 -1.13 5.65 2.21
C ARG A 155 -0.27 6.56 1.34
N VAL A 156 -0.63 6.68 0.07
CA VAL A 156 0.09 7.50 -0.91
C VAL A 156 -0.64 8.81 -1.11
N PHE A 157 0.07 9.92 -0.94
CA PHE A 157 -0.44 11.26 -1.17
C PHE A 157 0.11 11.85 -2.46
N LEU A 158 -0.72 12.58 -3.19
CA LEU A 158 -0.30 13.49 -4.25
C LEU A 158 -0.07 14.88 -3.65
N ALA A 159 1.15 15.40 -3.78
CA ALA A 159 1.55 16.72 -3.32
C ALA A 159 1.83 17.64 -4.52
N ARG A 160 1.19 18.82 -4.56
CA ARG A 160 1.31 19.81 -5.65
C ARG A 160 1.54 21.22 -5.10
N GLY A 161 1.90 22.14 -6.00
CA GLY A 161 2.19 23.50 -5.60
C GLY A 161 3.45 23.57 -4.72
N LEU A 162 4.49 22.88 -5.17
CA LEU A 162 5.73 22.65 -4.43
C LEU A 162 6.56 23.91 -4.30
N THR A 163 7.15 24.09 -3.11
CA THR A 163 8.10 25.17 -2.82
C THR A 163 9.33 24.54 -2.16
N PHE A 164 10.51 24.79 -2.74
CA PHE A 164 11.76 24.34 -2.14
C PHE A 164 12.08 25.14 -0.87
N VAL A 165 12.52 24.44 0.17
CA VAL A 165 12.97 25.00 1.45
C VAL A 165 14.45 24.70 1.61
N PRO A 166 15.32 25.73 1.66
CA PRO A 166 16.74 25.54 1.92
C PRO A 166 16.97 24.79 3.24
N GLU A 167 18.01 23.98 3.32
CA GLU A 167 18.30 23.15 4.50
C GLU A 167 18.36 23.98 5.80
N SER A 168 18.97 25.18 5.73
CA SER A 168 19.06 26.12 6.86
C SER A 168 17.69 26.62 7.38
N GLU A 169 16.61 26.46 6.62
CA GLU A 169 15.27 26.96 6.92
C GLU A 169 14.27 25.83 7.23
N ARG A 170 14.69 24.57 7.10
CA ARG A 170 13.78 23.42 7.30
C ARG A 170 13.34 23.26 8.75
N GLY A 171 14.22 23.60 9.71
CA GLY A 171 13.93 23.48 11.16
C GLY A 171 13.84 22.01 11.62
N VAL A 172 14.39 21.09 10.87
CA VAL A 172 14.48 19.66 11.15
C VAL A 172 15.93 19.29 11.43
N ASP A 173 16.14 18.18 12.14
CA ASP A 173 17.49 17.68 12.37
C ASP A 173 18.20 17.33 11.07
N PRO A 174 19.54 17.49 10.99
CA PRO A 174 20.28 17.06 9.82
C PRO A 174 20.04 15.59 9.51
N PRO A 175 19.91 15.23 8.21
CA PRO A 175 19.70 13.85 7.82
C PRO A 175 20.84 12.95 8.32
N GLN A 176 20.48 11.79 8.84
CA GLN A 176 21.41 10.84 9.47
C GLN A 176 21.44 9.51 8.67
N HIS A 177 22.51 8.74 8.91
CA HIS A 177 22.66 7.40 8.30
C HIS A 177 22.46 7.40 6.79
N GLU A 178 21.51 6.59 6.28
CA GLU A 178 21.21 6.44 4.86
C GLU A 178 20.65 7.73 4.23
N GLU A 179 19.94 8.54 5.00
CA GLU A 179 19.32 9.79 4.54
C GLU A 179 20.36 10.87 4.21
N ALA A 180 21.51 10.85 4.85
CA ALA A 180 22.61 11.80 4.55
C ALA A 180 23.17 11.67 3.14
N HIS A 181 22.82 10.63 2.41
CA HIS A 181 23.30 10.31 1.06
C HIS A 181 22.20 10.22 0.01
N LEU A 182 21.02 10.76 0.31
CA LEU A 182 19.90 10.79 -0.64
C LEU A 182 20.26 11.62 -1.87
N LEU A 183 19.98 11.08 -3.05
CA LEU A 183 20.02 11.82 -4.30
C LEU A 183 18.59 12.09 -4.75
N VAL A 184 18.33 13.33 -5.09
CA VAL A 184 17.01 13.78 -5.58
C VAL A 184 17.04 13.94 -7.09
N ARG A 185 16.01 13.50 -7.79
CA ARG A 185 15.85 13.66 -9.24
C ARG A 185 14.39 13.88 -9.62
N TRP A 186 14.16 14.82 -10.50
CA TRP A 186 12.89 15.03 -11.18
C TRP A 186 12.83 14.20 -12.45
N VAL A 187 11.74 13.47 -12.65
CA VAL A 187 11.54 12.56 -13.77
C VAL A 187 10.12 12.76 -14.32
N PRO A 188 9.92 12.98 -15.63
CA PRO A 188 8.57 12.99 -16.20
C PRO A 188 7.80 11.72 -15.82
N VAL A 189 6.57 11.85 -15.34
CA VAL A 189 5.76 10.69 -14.84
C VAL A 189 5.70 9.57 -15.88
N HIS A 190 5.46 9.90 -17.16
CA HIS A 190 5.41 8.91 -18.23
C HIS A 190 6.76 8.18 -18.45
N GLN A 191 7.90 8.84 -18.15
CA GLN A 191 9.21 8.20 -18.19
C GLN A 191 9.42 7.30 -16.96
N ALA A 192 9.02 7.73 -15.77
CA ALA A 192 9.08 6.91 -14.57
C ALA A 192 8.27 5.61 -14.74
N VAL A 193 7.07 5.68 -15.34
CA VAL A 193 6.28 4.50 -15.70
C VAL A 193 7.03 3.58 -16.65
N ARG A 194 7.68 4.12 -17.70
CA ARG A 194 8.47 3.31 -18.63
C ARG A 194 9.66 2.63 -17.95
N LEU A 195 10.38 3.33 -17.07
CA LEU A 195 11.50 2.76 -16.31
C LEU A 195 11.03 1.61 -15.41
N PHE A 196 9.87 1.76 -14.75
CA PHE A 196 9.30 0.67 -13.96
C PHE A 196 8.94 -0.54 -14.83
N LEU A 197 8.24 -0.34 -15.94
CA LEU A 197 7.84 -1.43 -16.84
C LEU A 197 9.04 -2.10 -17.54
N ALA A 198 10.15 -1.39 -17.70
CA ALA A 198 11.41 -1.93 -18.25
C ALA A 198 12.21 -2.73 -17.20
N GLY A 199 11.83 -2.67 -15.90
CA GLY A 199 12.58 -3.35 -14.83
C GLY A 199 13.78 -2.55 -14.33
N ASP A 200 13.82 -1.23 -14.53
CA ASP A 200 14.86 -0.36 -14.00
C ASP A 200 14.52 0.21 -12.61
N LEU A 201 13.23 0.20 -12.24
CA LEU A 201 12.72 0.58 -10.92
C LEU A 201 12.06 -0.63 -10.27
N HIS A 202 12.36 -0.89 -8.99
CA HIS A 202 11.93 -2.12 -8.31
C HIS A 202 11.11 -1.88 -7.03
N ASN A 203 10.98 -0.62 -6.57
CA ASN A 203 10.20 -0.33 -5.37
C ASN A 203 8.69 -0.38 -5.68
N GLY A 204 7.96 -1.28 -5.01
CA GLY A 204 6.53 -1.50 -5.24
C GLY A 204 5.66 -0.30 -4.84
N VAL A 205 6.00 0.40 -3.75
CA VAL A 205 5.28 1.61 -3.29
C VAL A 205 5.42 2.72 -4.34
N THR A 206 6.64 2.91 -4.86
CA THR A 206 6.91 3.85 -5.95
C THR A 206 6.14 3.48 -7.21
N ALA A 207 6.08 2.20 -7.56
CA ALA A 207 5.32 1.74 -8.72
C ALA A 207 3.83 2.11 -8.61
N VAL A 208 3.21 1.84 -7.47
CA VAL A 208 1.80 2.23 -7.21
C VAL A 208 1.65 3.75 -7.34
N GLY A 209 2.53 4.53 -6.71
CA GLY A 209 2.48 6.00 -6.74
C GLY A 209 2.57 6.57 -8.15
N ILE A 210 3.59 6.16 -8.93
CA ILE A 210 3.78 6.68 -10.30
C ILE A 210 2.67 6.25 -11.26
N LEU A 211 2.17 5.01 -11.15
CA LEU A 211 1.06 4.53 -11.98
C LEU A 211 -0.24 5.26 -11.66
N ALA A 212 -0.53 5.50 -10.37
CA ALA A 212 -1.69 6.27 -9.95
C ALA A 212 -1.58 7.74 -10.40
N ALA A 213 -0.40 8.38 -10.25
CA ALA A 213 -0.15 9.73 -10.74
C ALA A 213 -0.31 9.83 -12.27
N TYR A 214 0.17 8.82 -13.00
CA TYR A 214 -0.02 8.75 -14.44
C TYR A 214 -1.51 8.67 -14.82
N ALA A 215 -2.28 7.82 -14.13
CA ALA A 215 -3.72 7.70 -14.34
C ALA A 215 -4.46 9.04 -14.09
N VAL A 216 -4.08 9.75 -13.01
CA VAL A 216 -4.64 11.08 -12.71
C VAL A 216 -4.28 12.10 -13.77
N GLN A 217 -3.06 12.09 -14.31
CA GLN A 217 -2.69 12.98 -15.42
C GLN A 217 -3.52 12.72 -16.69
N GLN A 218 -3.91 11.47 -16.95
CA GLN A 218 -4.77 11.12 -18.11
C GLN A 218 -6.25 11.45 -17.88
N GLY A 219 -6.76 11.29 -16.67
CA GLY A 219 -8.18 11.43 -16.33
C GLY A 219 -8.54 12.68 -15.51
N GLY A 220 -7.54 13.46 -15.09
CA GLY A 220 -7.70 14.59 -14.17
C GLY A 220 -7.98 14.17 -12.73
N LEU A 221 -8.08 15.17 -11.83
CA LEU A 221 -8.36 14.95 -10.40
C LEU A 221 -9.72 14.28 -10.13
N ALA A 222 -10.65 14.31 -11.07
CA ALA A 222 -11.92 13.59 -10.99
C ALA A 222 -11.76 12.06 -10.93
N ALA A 223 -10.56 11.53 -11.26
CA ALA A 223 -10.22 10.13 -11.07
C ALA A 223 -9.81 9.80 -9.63
N LEU A 224 -9.58 10.80 -8.79
CA LEU A 224 -9.29 10.60 -7.36
C LEU A 224 -10.57 10.26 -6.61
N ARG A 225 -10.43 9.43 -5.60
CA ARG A 225 -11.56 8.98 -4.77
C ARG A 225 -12.29 10.16 -4.15
N GLU A 226 -13.62 10.18 -4.24
CA GLU A 226 -14.46 10.76 -3.22
C GLU A 226 -14.28 9.92 -1.94
N GLU A 227 -14.21 10.59 -0.79
CA GLU A 227 -13.80 10.05 0.51
C GLU A 227 -14.61 8.81 0.96
N ASP A 228 -14.19 7.61 0.55
CA ASP A 228 -14.58 6.34 1.16
C ASP A 228 -13.30 5.58 1.56
N VAL A 229 -12.58 6.14 2.51
CA VAL A 229 -11.36 5.54 3.09
C VAL A 229 -11.75 4.29 3.89
N LEU A 230 -11.01 3.20 3.72
CA LEU A 230 -11.13 2.06 4.63
C LEU A 230 -10.92 2.57 6.07
N PRO A 231 -11.77 2.17 7.04
CA PRO A 231 -11.62 2.64 8.41
C PRO A 231 -10.23 2.33 8.95
N GLU A 232 -9.65 3.29 9.66
CA GLU A 232 -8.41 3.07 10.40
C GLU A 232 -8.65 1.96 11.44
N ARG A 233 -7.71 1.03 11.55
CA ARG A 233 -7.70 0.02 12.62
C ARG A 233 -6.98 0.56 13.83
#